data_f6270a5b582a8e9a0493d708cdf69e26
#
_entry.id   f6270a5b582a8e9a0493d708cdf69e26
#
_cell.length_a   1.000
_cell.length_b   1.000
_cell.length_c   1.000
_cell.angle_alpha   90.00
_cell.angle_beta   90.00
_cell.angle_gamma   90.00
#
_symmetry.space_group_name_H-M   'P 1'
#
loop_
_entity.id
_entity.type
_entity.pdbx_description
1 polymer ?
#
loop_
_entity_poly.entity_id
_entity_poly.type
_entity_poly.pdbx_seq_one_letter_code
_entity_poly.pdbx_strand_id
1 'polypeptide(L)'
;DFPLPLGLHARPATFIQEYCRNFSGQIIFENLRHGRKGDPKSILSLITSDTQFGDLCRIVISGEGEKEFAANFKRFLVEDLKLKEEKALEIAPAAGALIPRLVLAEKEIYLTGQPASPGIVSGDVFLLEAGYDWENLLAEEKSRQPVSHQAEKEAFGLARRRVQQEIERLLPEKNGVERNILQAHLSIITDPAFIERVMTLIEKDRCQASQAIYRAAEEFSHQLLEAKSQYLRERAADIQDVTGRLLEQMGTPAPVRLKAGLNQPAIIVAEDLFPSDFLSLRPELVQGLILEKAGQTSHTLIMARSQAIPAVTGVDQASRRLRAGEEV
;
A
#
# COMPACT_ATOMS: atom_id res chain seq x y z
N ASP A 1 -11.88 -26.40 1.30
CA ASP A 1 -11.98 -25.34 0.29
C ASP A 1 -11.86 -23.98 0.96
N PHE A 2 -11.16 -23.05 0.31
CA PHE A 2 -11.01 -21.69 0.86
C PHE A 2 -12.35 -20.93 0.82
N PRO A 3 -12.80 -20.35 1.96
CA PRO A 3 -14.22 -19.99 2.11
C PRO A 3 -14.60 -18.58 1.67
N LEU A 4 -13.62 -17.69 1.37
CA LEU A 4 -13.91 -16.28 1.11
C LEU A 4 -14.13 -15.99 -0.38
N PRO A 5 -15.26 -15.32 -0.76
CA PRO A 5 -15.59 -15.02 -2.16
C PRO A 5 -14.55 -14.23 -2.93
N LEU A 6 -13.81 -13.33 -2.25
CA LEU A 6 -12.76 -12.52 -2.83
C LEU A 6 -11.36 -13.19 -2.78
N GLY A 7 -11.27 -14.44 -2.30
CA GLY A 7 -10.01 -15.14 -2.13
C GLY A 7 -9.20 -14.65 -0.92
N LEU A 8 -7.95 -15.11 -0.84
CA LEU A 8 -6.99 -14.75 0.21
C LEU A 8 -6.26 -13.47 -0.15
N HIS A 9 -6.78 -12.35 0.28
CA HIS A 9 -6.19 -11.03 0.11
C HIS A 9 -5.68 -10.47 1.44
N ALA A 10 -5.12 -9.23 1.44
CA ALA A 10 -4.42 -8.69 2.61
C ALA A 10 -5.23 -8.67 3.91
N ARG A 11 -6.55 -8.36 3.87
CA ARG A 11 -7.37 -8.32 5.07
C ARG A 11 -7.53 -9.69 5.73
N PRO A 12 -8.02 -10.74 5.05
CA PRO A 12 -8.04 -12.08 5.64
C PRO A 12 -6.63 -12.58 5.97
N ALA A 13 -5.60 -12.22 5.17
CA ALA A 13 -4.22 -12.56 5.49
C ALA A 13 -3.76 -11.92 6.81
N THR A 14 -4.15 -10.68 7.09
CA THR A 14 -3.90 -10.02 8.38
C THR A 14 -4.57 -10.78 9.53
N PHE A 15 -5.84 -11.15 9.39
CA PHE A 15 -6.54 -11.91 10.44
C PHE A 15 -5.91 -13.29 10.67
N ILE A 16 -5.45 -13.95 9.61
CA ILE A 16 -4.75 -15.23 9.70
C ILE A 16 -3.39 -15.04 10.38
N GLN A 17 -2.64 -14.02 10.00
CA GLN A 17 -1.34 -13.70 10.59
C GLN A 17 -1.47 -13.39 12.08
N GLU A 18 -2.43 -12.56 12.48
CA GLU A 18 -2.71 -12.26 13.89
C GLU A 18 -3.03 -13.53 14.69
N TYR A 19 -3.84 -14.43 14.12
CA TYR A 19 -4.18 -15.69 14.74
C TYR A 19 -2.97 -16.61 14.93
N CYS A 20 -2.10 -16.68 13.92
CA CYS A 20 -0.95 -17.56 13.89
C CYS A 20 0.27 -17.01 14.63
N ARG A 21 0.32 -15.71 14.90
CA ARG A 21 1.50 -15.00 15.43
C ARG A 21 2.06 -15.60 16.70
N ASN A 22 1.21 -16.04 17.62
CA ASN A 22 1.63 -16.53 18.93
C ASN A 22 1.91 -18.03 18.97
N PHE A 23 1.72 -18.76 17.89
CA PHE A 23 2.06 -20.18 17.84
C PHE A 23 3.57 -20.35 17.63
N SER A 24 4.24 -21.04 18.56
CA SER A 24 5.71 -21.20 18.54
C SER A 24 6.20 -22.18 17.48
N GLY A 25 5.32 -23.05 16.94
CA GLY A 25 5.65 -24.05 15.93
C GLY A 25 5.67 -23.49 14.50
N GLN A 26 5.92 -24.38 13.54
CA GLN A 26 5.88 -24.09 12.10
C GLN A 26 4.46 -24.30 11.56
N ILE A 27 4.01 -23.41 10.69
CA ILE A 27 2.76 -23.52 9.96
C ILE A 27 3.06 -23.30 8.48
N ILE A 28 2.58 -24.19 7.61
CA ILE A 28 2.70 -24.06 6.16
C ILE A 28 1.28 -24.07 5.58
N PHE A 29 0.95 -23.04 4.86
CA PHE A 29 -0.26 -22.94 4.05
C PHE A 29 0.09 -23.26 2.60
N GLU A 30 -0.61 -24.18 1.97
CA GLU A 30 -0.35 -24.59 0.59
C GLU A 30 -1.63 -24.58 -0.22
N ASN A 31 -1.66 -23.83 -1.31
CA ASN A 31 -2.71 -23.91 -2.31
C ASN A 31 -2.44 -25.12 -3.23
N LEU A 32 -3.31 -26.12 -3.17
CA LEU A 32 -3.12 -27.38 -3.91
C LEU A 32 -3.41 -27.24 -5.42
N ARG A 33 -4.05 -26.13 -5.86
CA ARG A 33 -4.34 -25.91 -7.28
C ARG A 33 -3.07 -25.72 -8.12
N HIS A 34 -2.07 -25.04 -7.56
CA HIS A 34 -0.80 -24.76 -8.26
C HIS A 34 0.43 -24.94 -7.38
N GLY A 35 0.29 -25.55 -6.20
CA GLY A 35 1.40 -25.92 -5.32
C GLY A 35 2.12 -24.76 -4.64
N ARG A 36 1.59 -23.53 -4.72
CA ARG A 36 2.19 -22.38 -4.05
C ARG A 36 2.00 -22.47 -2.54
N LYS A 37 3.08 -22.13 -1.82
CA LYS A 37 3.11 -22.20 -0.36
C LYS A 37 3.21 -20.79 0.21
N GLY A 38 2.60 -20.57 1.40
CA GLY A 38 2.71 -19.37 2.18
C GLY A 38 2.95 -19.67 3.64
N ASP A 39 3.65 -18.79 4.34
CA ASP A 39 3.76 -18.79 5.80
C ASP A 39 2.60 -18.00 6.39
N PRO A 40 1.68 -18.60 7.19
CA PRO A 40 0.60 -17.88 7.83
C PRO A 40 1.02 -16.79 8.83
N LYS A 41 2.28 -16.73 9.20
CA LYS A 41 2.85 -15.67 10.03
C LYS A 41 3.32 -14.47 9.21
N SER A 42 3.33 -14.56 7.88
CA SER A 42 3.68 -13.49 6.95
C SER A 42 2.50 -13.17 6.04
N ILE A 43 2.03 -11.92 6.06
CA ILE A 43 0.94 -11.46 5.19
C ILE A 43 1.36 -11.56 3.72
N LEU A 44 2.58 -11.11 3.40
CA LEU A 44 3.09 -11.13 2.03
C LEU A 44 3.22 -12.57 1.53
N SER A 45 3.76 -13.48 2.35
CA SER A 45 3.89 -14.88 2.01
C SER A 45 2.54 -15.58 1.82
N LEU A 46 1.52 -15.25 2.63
CA LEU A 46 0.16 -15.75 2.45
C LEU A 46 -0.46 -15.27 1.13
N ILE A 47 -0.33 -13.99 0.83
CA ILE A 47 -0.91 -13.39 -0.37
C ILE A 47 -0.29 -14.01 -1.63
N THR A 48 1.02 -14.24 -1.63
CA THR A 48 1.73 -14.85 -2.77
C THR A 48 1.34 -16.30 -3.02
N SER A 49 0.60 -16.95 -2.09
CA SER A 49 -0.02 -18.26 -2.33
C SER A 49 -1.13 -18.22 -3.39
N ASP A 50 -1.60 -17.03 -3.81
CA ASP A 50 -2.62 -16.79 -4.85
C ASP A 50 -3.86 -17.70 -4.69
N THR A 51 -4.42 -17.70 -3.48
CA THR A 51 -5.55 -18.56 -3.13
C THR A 51 -6.87 -17.87 -3.42
N GLN A 52 -7.67 -18.50 -4.28
CA GLN A 52 -8.98 -18.02 -4.71
C GLN A 52 -10.11 -18.74 -3.96
N PHE A 53 -11.33 -18.20 -4.10
CA PHE A 53 -12.53 -18.85 -3.58
C PHE A 53 -12.67 -20.29 -4.12
N GLY A 54 -12.91 -21.23 -3.20
CA GLY A 54 -13.08 -22.65 -3.55
C GLY A 54 -11.78 -23.40 -3.83
N ASP A 55 -10.60 -22.76 -3.79
CA ASP A 55 -9.33 -23.47 -3.94
C ASP A 55 -9.13 -24.44 -2.76
N LEU A 56 -8.69 -25.63 -3.08
CA LEU A 56 -8.36 -26.64 -2.07
C LEU A 56 -7.01 -26.30 -1.44
N CYS A 57 -7.02 -26.05 -0.14
CA CYS A 57 -5.82 -25.69 0.61
C CYS A 57 -5.43 -26.78 1.60
N ARG A 58 -4.13 -26.99 1.78
CA ARG A 58 -3.53 -27.85 2.79
C ARG A 58 -2.79 -26.99 3.80
N ILE A 59 -3.05 -27.26 5.08
CA ILE A 59 -2.35 -26.60 6.18
C ILE A 59 -1.59 -27.68 6.94
N VAL A 60 -0.28 -27.49 7.06
CA VAL A 60 0.61 -28.36 7.82
C VAL A 60 1.07 -27.58 9.04
N ILE A 61 0.87 -28.15 10.21
CA ILE A 61 1.22 -27.54 11.49
C ILE A 61 2.11 -28.50 12.25
N SER A 62 3.21 -28.00 12.80
CA SER A 62 4.13 -28.79 13.61
C SER A 62 4.64 -27.95 14.79
N GLY A 63 4.62 -28.54 15.98
CA GLY A 63 5.08 -27.90 17.22
C GLY A 63 4.27 -28.32 18.43
N GLU A 64 4.61 -27.76 19.56
CA GLU A 64 3.90 -28.03 20.81
C GLU A 64 2.46 -27.52 20.75
N GLY A 65 1.49 -28.36 21.11
CA GLY A 65 0.07 -28.01 21.02
C GLY A 65 -0.54 -28.07 19.62
N GLU A 66 0.13 -28.64 18.62
CA GLU A 66 -0.28 -28.67 17.20
C GLU A 66 -1.71 -29.17 16.97
N LYS A 67 -2.16 -30.20 17.70
CA LYS A 67 -3.50 -30.78 17.51
C LYS A 67 -4.61 -29.82 17.93
N GLU A 68 -4.45 -29.18 19.08
CA GLU A 68 -5.40 -28.20 19.59
C GLU A 68 -5.42 -26.94 18.72
N PHE A 69 -4.23 -26.44 18.36
CA PHE A 69 -4.09 -25.31 17.47
C PHE A 69 -4.74 -25.58 16.10
N ALA A 70 -4.51 -26.76 15.50
CA ALA A 70 -5.08 -27.14 14.21
C ALA A 70 -6.61 -27.16 14.24
N ALA A 71 -7.22 -27.70 15.31
CA ALA A 71 -8.66 -27.76 15.46
C ALA A 71 -9.27 -26.36 15.56
N ASN A 72 -8.66 -25.49 16.39
CA ASN A 72 -9.10 -24.12 16.58
C ASN A 72 -8.88 -23.26 15.33
N PHE A 73 -7.73 -23.41 14.65
CA PHE A 73 -7.42 -22.70 13.43
C PHE A 73 -8.35 -23.07 12.27
N LYS A 74 -8.70 -24.36 12.16
CA LYS A 74 -9.71 -24.79 11.17
C LYS A 74 -11.07 -24.10 11.42
N ARG A 75 -11.54 -24.05 12.69
CA ARG A 75 -12.77 -23.36 13.04
C ARG A 75 -12.69 -21.88 12.72
N PHE A 76 -11.60 -21.23 13.10
CA PHE A 76 -11.36 -19.83 12.77
C PHE A 76 -11.44 -19.55 11.26
N LEU A 77 -10.79 -20.35 10.43
CA LEU A 77 -10.83 -20.17 8.97
C LEU A 77 -12.21 -20.35 8.36
N VAL A 78 -13.02 -21.28 8.87
CA VAL A 78 -14.32 -21.63 8.28
C VAL A 78 -15.43 -20.70 8.79
N GLU A 79 -15.41 -20.33 10.05
CA GLU A 79 -16.50 -19.62 10.72
C GLU A 79 -16.16 -18.16 10.98
N ASP A 80 -15.08 -17.89 11.74
CA ASP A 80 -14.77 -16.55 12.24
C ASP A 80 -14.22 -15.61 11.15
N LEU A 81 -13.42 -16.15 10.22
CA LEU A 81 -12.80 -15.37 9.16
C LEU A 81 -13.85 -14.77 8.22
N LYS A 82 -14.89 -15.55 7.89
CA LYS A 82 -15.99 -15.10 7.06
C LYS A 82 -16.80 -13.98 7.73
N LEU A 83 -17.12 -14.13 9.01
CA LEU A 83 -17.84 -13.12 9.79
C LEU A 83 -17.05 -11.79 9.93
N LYS A 84 -15.73 -11.89 10.07
CA LYS A 84 -14.86 -10.71 10.13
C LYS A 84 -14.81 -9.98 8.79
N GLU A 85 -14.81 -10.70 7.69
CA GLU A 85 -14.82 -10.14 6.33
C GLU A 85 -16.16 -9.45 6.01
N GLU A 86 -17.29 -10.06 6.33
CA GLU A 86 -18.63 -9.50 6.11
C GLU A 86 -18.82 -8.18 6.85
N LYS A 87 -18.44 -8.10 8.12
CA LYS A 87 -18.51 -6.86 8.92
C LYS A 87 -17.68 -5.71 8.36
N ALA A 88 -16.63 -6.01 7.63
CA ALA A 88 -15.75 -5.02 7.05
C ALA A 88 -16.21 -4.52 5.67
N LEU A 89 -17.14 -5.24 5.01
CA LEU A 89 -17.70 -4.88 3.69
C LEU A 89 -18.94 -3.96 3.76
N GLU A 90 -19.50 -3.69 4.93
CA GLU A 90 -20.69 -2.83 5.10
C GLU A 90 -20.47 -1.33 4.84
N ILE A 91 -19.30 -0.92 4.37
CA ILE A 91 -19.04 0.46 3.92
C ILE A 91 -19.39 0.55 2.43
N ALA A 92 -20.63 0.97 2.16
CA ALA A 92 -21.23 0.99 0.83
C ALA A 92 -20.56 1.91 -0.19
N PRO A 93 -20.59 1.55 -1.49
CA PRO A 93 -20.13 2.43 -2.57
C PRO A 93 -21.18 3.51 -2.88
N ALA A 94 -20.71 4.72 -3.13
CA ALA A 94 -21.53 5.82 -3.57
C ALA A 94 -22.00 5.63 -5.02
N ALA A 95 -23.29 5.88 -5.25
CA ALA A 95 -23.95 5.83 -6.55
C ALA A 95 -23.34 6.82 -7.56
N GLY A 96 -23.35 6.43 -8.84
CA GLY A 96 -22.79 7.21 -9.95
C GLY A 96 -23.30 8.65 -10.01
N ALA A 97 -22.37 9.56 -10.11
CA ALA A 97 -22.65 10.98 -10.21
C ALA A 97 -23.07 11.36 -11.64
N LEU A 98 -24.23 12.02 -11.75
CA LEU A 98 -24.66 12.72 -12.97
C LEU A 98 -23.71 13.90 -13.23
N ILE A 99 -23.10 13.95 -14.40
CA ILE A 99 -22.32 15.10 -14.85
C ILE A 99 -23.30 16.28 -15.00
N PRO A 100 -23.11 17.38 -14.27
CA PRO A 100 -23.91 18.58 -14.48
C PRO A 100 -23.68 19.11 -15.90
N ARG A 101 -24.76 19.37 -16.61
CA ARG A 101 -24.75 19.99 -17.94
C ARG A 101 -24.40 21.49 -17.89
N LEU A 102 -23.61 21.93 -16.92
CA LEU A 102 -23.15 23.30 -16.78
C LEU A 102 -21.73 23.37 -17.35
N VAL A 103 -21.56 24.27 -18.29
CA VAL A 103 -20.32 24.68 -18.95
C VAL A 103 -20.11 24.05 -20.32
N LEU A 104 -20.89 24.51 -21.27
CA LEU A 104 -20.48 24.61 -22.65
C LEU A 104 -20.54 26.10 -23.03
N ALA A 105 -19.79 26.92 -22.33
CA ALA A 105 -19.49 28.28 -22.75
C ALA A 105 -18.13 28.24 -23.47
N GLU A 106 -18.10 28.85 -24.62
CA GLU A 106 -17.08 28.85 -25.64
C GLU A 106 -15.66 29.09 -25.11
N LYS A 107 -14.72 28.21 -25.47
CA LYS A 107 -13.26 28.31 -25.33
C LYS A 107 -12.59 27.86 -24.03
N GLU A 108 -13.23 27.17 -23.14
CA GLU A 108 -12.55 26.58 -22.01
C GLU A 108 -11.97 25.20 -22.33
N ILE A 109 -10.70 24.98 -21.99
CA ILE A 109 -10.07 23.68 -22.08
C ILE A 109 -10.56 22.87 -20.89
N TYR A 110 -11.26 21.78 -21.11
CA TYR A 110 -11.68 20.89 -20.05
C TYR A 110 -10.92 19.57 -20.12
N LEU A 111 -10.61 19.02 -18.97
CA LEU A 111 -10.08 17.68 -18.80
C LEU A 111 -11.19 16.77 -18.26
N THR A 112 -11.21 15.54 -18.76
CA THR A 112 -12.20 14.55 -18.31
C THR A 112 -11.54 13.53 -17.40
N GLY A 113 -12.25 13.14 -16.34
CA GLY A 113 -11.83 12.12 -15.40
C GLY A 113 -13.02 11.37 -14.83
N GLN A 114 -12.75 10.38 -14.00
CA GLN A 114 -13.76 9.62 -13.28
C GLN A 114 -13.97 10.25 -11.90
N PRO A 115 -15.21 10.54 -11.48
CA PRO A 115 -15.46 11.08 -10.14
C PRO A 115 -15.07 10.05 -9.07
N ALA A 116 -14.26 10.48 -8.13
CA ALA A 116 -13.76 9.64 -7.04
C ALA A 116 -14.27 10.10 -5.67
N SER A 117 -14.41 11.39 -5.44
CA SER A 117 -15.07 11.98 -4.27
C SER A 117 -15.97 13.12 -4.73
N PRO A 118 -17.22 13.21 -4.23
CA PRO A 118 -18.17 14.19 -4.71
C PRO A 118 -17.80 15.63 -4.26
N GLY A 119 -18.11 16.61 -5.08
CA GLY A 119 -17.96 18.02 -4.79
C GLY A 119 -17.62 18.83 -6.03
N ILE A 120 -17.68 20.15 -5.88
CA ILE A 120 -17.22 21.13 -6.87
C ILE A 120 -16.31 22.09 -6.11
N VAL A 121 -15.14 22.35 -6.66
CA VAL A 121 -14.15 23.23 -6.06
C VAL A 121 -13.42 23.96 -7.18
N SER A 122 -13.04 25.22 -6.93
CA SER A 122 -12.07 25.96 -7.73
C SER A 122 -10.90 26.40 -6.87
N GLY A 123 -9.72 26.50 -7.44
CA GLY A 123 -8.53 26.92 -6.73
C GLY A 123 -7.26 26.78 -7.56
N ASP A 124 -6.17 27.24 -6.97
CA ASP A 124 -4.85 27.19 -7.61
C ASP A 124 -4.33 25.74 -7.67
N VAL A 125 -3.74 25.39 -8.79
CA VAL A 125 -3.10 24.09 -9.02
C VAL A 125 -1.78 24.00 -8.25
N PHE A 126 -1.64 22.97 -7.45
CA PHE A 126 -0.37 22.52 -6.90
C PHE A 126 0.06 21.23 -7.59
N LEU A 127 1.10 21.29 -8.41
CA LEU A 127 1.65 20.12 -9.08
C LEU A 127 2.54 19.36 -8.11
N LEU A 128 2.20 18.10 -7.88
CA LEU A 128 3.06 17.15 -7.20
C LEU A 128 3.82 16.37 -8.27
N GLU A 129 5.14 16.46 -8.25
CA GLU A 129 5.98 15.72 -9.19
C GLU A 129 5.75 14.22 -9.06
N ALA A 130 5.66 13.58 -10.23
CA ALA A 130 5.35 12.16 -10.35
C ALA A 130 6.38 11.30 -9.61
N GLY A 131 5.86 10.23 -9.06
CA GLY A 131 6.48 9.12 -8.34
C GLY A 131 7.99 8.87 -8.50
N TYR A 132 8.48 7.99 -7.67
CA TYR A 132 9.90 7.64 -7.61
C TYR A 132 10.40 7.06 -8.94
N ASP A 133 11.33 7.75 -9.60
CA ASP A 133 12.20 7.14 -10.61
C ASP A 133 13.31 6.37 -9.88
N TRP A 134 12.91 5.21 -9.36
CA TRP A 134 13.78 4.34 -8.58
C TRP A 134 15.01 3.87 -9.36
N GLU A 135 14.87 3.66 -10.68
CA GLU A 135 15.96 3.20 -11.52
C GLU A 135 17.08 4.22 -11.59
N ASN A 136 16.75 5.49 -11.76
CA ASN A 136 17.71 6.57 -11.75
C ASN A 136 18.32 6.81 -10.38
N LEU A 137 17.52 6.79 -9.33
CA LEU A 137 17.99 6.95 -7.95
C LEU A 137 19.00 5.87 -7.55
N LEU A 138 18.73 4.61 -7.94
CA LEU A 138 19.63 3.49 -7.65
C LEU A 138 20.85 3.44 -8.58
N ALA A 139 20.77 4.03 -9.78
CA ALA A 139 21.91 4.16 -10.67
C ALA A 139 22.97 5.14 -10.11
N GLU A 140 22.53 6.22 -9.47
CA GLU A 140 23.43 7.17 -8.80
C GLU A 140 24.11 6.55 -7.56
N GLU A 141 23.42 5.67 -6.82
CA GLU A 141 24.01 4.98 -5.67
C GLU A 141 25.06 3.92 -6.04
N LYS A 142 25.03 3.38 -7.26
CA LYS A 142 26.08 2.45 -7.73
C LYS A 142 27.48 3.04 -7.72
N SER A 143 27.59 4.36 -7.67
CA SER A 143 28.90 5.07 -7.60
C SER A 143 29.46 5.18 -6.18
N ARG A 144 28.70 4.83 -5.15
CA ARG A 144 29.17 4.85 -3.75
C ARG A 144 30.11 3.66 -3.47
N GLN A 145 31.15 3.90 -2.69
CA GLN A 145 32.08 2.83 -2.30
C GLN A 145 31.35 1.73 -1.53
N PRO A 146 31.74 0.44 -1.75
CA PRO A 146 31.09 -0.67 -1.05
C PRO A 146 31.33 -0.55 0.46
N VAL A 147 30.27 -0.48 1.20
CA VAL A 147 30.23 -0.53 2.68
C VAL A 147 30.18 -2.00 3.11
N SER A 148 30.59 -2.33 4.32
CA SER A 148 30.55 -3.70 4.81
C SER A 148 29.08 -4.20 4.90
N HIS A 149 28.85 -5.48 4.60
CA HIS A 149 27.51 -6.08 4.71
C HIS A 149 26.89 -5.88 6.09
N GLN A 150 27.71 -5.86 7.14
CA GLN A 150 27.24 -5.62 8.49
C GLN A 150 26.72 -4.18 8.65
N ALA A 151 27.40 -3.20 8.11
CA ALA A 151 26.95 -1.81 8.14
C ALA A 151 25.66 -1.60 7.33
N GLU A 152 25.51 -2.28 6.18
CA GLU A 152 24.28 -2.23 5.39
C GLU A 152 23.08 -2.86 6.14
N LYS A 153 23.29 -3.98 6.83
CA LYS A 153 22.27 -4.57 7.69
C LYS A 153 21.86 -3.68 8.85
N GLU A 154 22.81 -3.05 9.48
CA GLU A 154 22.58 -2.10 10.57
C GLU A 154 21.80 -0.88 10.08
N ALA A 155 22.17 -0.34 8.91
CA ALA A 155 21.48 0.77 8.27
C ALA A 155 20.01 0.42 7.96
N PHE A 156 19.74 -0.73 7.35
CA PHE A 156 18.39 -1.24 7.14
C PHE A 156 17.62 -1.39 8.44
N GLY A 157 18.24 -2.03 9.45
CA GLY A 157 17.63 -2.24 10.77
C GLY A 157 17.28 -0.93 11.46
N LEU A 158 18.11 0.11 11.30
CA LEU A 158 17.86 1.44 11.86
C LEU A 158 16.71 2.14 11.12
N ALA A 159 16.74 2.16 9.78
CA ALA A 159 15.69 2.74 8.96
C ALA A 159 14.32 2.10 9.28
N ARG A 160 14.27 0.76 9.33
CA ARG A 160 13.07 0.00 9.67
C ARG A 160 12.50 0.39 11.04
N ARG A 161 13.35 0.45 12.07
CA ARG A 161 12.92 0.85 13.43
C ARG A 161 12.37 2.28 13.46
N ARG A 162 12.99 3.21 12.73
CA ARG A 162 12.51 4.61 12.67
C ARG A 162 11.14 4.72 12.02
N VAL A 163 10.95 4.07 10.87
CA VAL A 163 9.63 4.06 10.21
C VAL A 163 8.58 3.36 11.07
N GLN A 164 8.93 2.24 11.71
CA GLN A 164 8.03 1.56 12.63
C GLN A 164 7.59 2.47 13.78
N GLN A 165 8.52 3.14 14.45
CA GLN A 165 8.23 4.07 15.53
C GLN A 165 7.39 5.28 15.09
N GLU A 166 7.63 5.78 13.88
CA GLU A 166 6.81 6.86 13.28
C GLU A 166 5.36 6.41 13.11
N ILE A 167 5.14 5.23 12.52
CA ILE A 167 3.80 4.66 12.32
C ILE A 167 3.12 4.40 13.68
N GLU A 168 3.82 3.77 14.62
CA GLU A 168 3.28 3.47 15.96
C GLU A 168 2.87 4.73 16.72
N ARG A 169 3.61 5.84 16.53
CA ARG A 169 3.26 7.14 17.14
C ARG A 169 1.99 7.73 16.53
N LEU A 170 1.77 7.55 15.24
CA LEU A 170 0.59 8.09 14.53
C LEU A 170 -0.67 7.26 14.77
N LEU A 171 -0.54 5.96 15.01
CA LEU A 171 -1.67 5.03 15.13
C LEU A 171 -2.72 5.41 16.18
N PRO A 172 -2.37 5.90 17.40
CA PRO A 172 -3.36 6.29 18.40
C PRO A 172 -4.21 7.50 18.01
N GLU A 173 -3.67 8.39 17.18
CA GLU A 173 -4.32 9.63 16.75
C GLU A 173 -5.27 9.41 15.57
N LYS A 174 -5.19 8.25 14.91
CA LYS A 174 -5.92 7.94 13.69
C LYS A 174 -7.04 6.93 13.93
N ASN A 175 -8.13 7.09 13.19
CA ASN A 175 -9.32 6.23 13.28
C ASN A 175 -9.74 5.74 11.89
N GLY A 176 -10.63 4.75 11.84
CA GLY A 176 -11.23 4.26 10.58
C GLY A 176 -10.19 3.86 9.54
N VAL A 177 -10.31 4.42 8.34
CA VAL A 177 -9.49 4.07 7.17
C VAL A 177 -8.01 4.40 7.37
N GLU A 178 -7.70 5.57 7.93
CA GLU A 178 -6.32 6.01 8.16
C GLU A 178 -5.58 5.04 9.08
N ARG A 179 -6.24 4.60 10.14
CA ARG A 179 -5.70 3.60 11.06
C ARG A 179 -5.42 2.27 10.36
N ASN A 180 -6.35 1.80 9.52
CA ASN A 180 -6.19 0.55 8.79
C ASN A 180 -5.00 0.59 7.82
N ILE A 181 -4.77 1.72 7.16
CA ILE A 181 -3.62 1.93 6.28
C ILE A 181 -2.32 1.88 7.06
N LEU A 182 -2.22 2.62 8.17
CA LEU A 182 -1.03 2.60 9.01
C LEU A 182 -0.75 1.20 9.59
N GLN A 183 -1.79 0.45 9.94
CA GLN A 183 -1.65 -0.95 10.36
C GLN A 183 -1.14 -1.84 9.22
N ALA A 184 -1.59 -1.64 7.99
CA ALA A 184 -1.10 -2.37 6.83
C ALA A 184 0.39 -2.05 6.57
N HIS A 185 0.79 -0.78 6.63
CA HIS A 185 2.20 -0.38 6.51
C HIS A 185 3.06 -0.99 7.62
N LEU A 186 2.57 -0.98 8.86
CA LEU A 186 3.25 -1.62 9.99
C LEU A 186 3.44 -3.12 9.75
N SER A 187 2.41 -3.79 9.21
CA SER A 187 2.46 -5.21 8.89
C SER A 187 3.47 -5.53 7.80
N ILE A 188 3.60 -4.68 6.77
CA ILE A 188 4.61 -4.84 5.70
C ILE A 188 6.02 -4.67 6.26
N ILE A 189 6.27 -3.59 7.02
CA ILE A 189 7.61 -3.28 7.54
C ILE A 189 8.11 -4.27 8.59
N THR A 190 7.20 -4.97 9.25
CA THR A 190 7.49 -6.01 10.24
C THR A 190 7.35 -7.42 9.67
N ASP A 191 7.02 -7.56 8.39
CA ASP A 191 6.80 -8.85 7.74
C ASP A 191 8.11 -9.65 7.66
N PRO A 192 8.14 -10.89 8.23
CA PRO A 192 9.35 -11.71 8.24
C PRO A 192 9.89 -12.01 6.84
N ALA A 193 9.01 -12.26 5.84
CA ALA A 193 9.45 -12.59 4.49
C ALA A 193 10.11 -11.40 3.81
N PHE A 194 9.56 -10.18 4.00
CA PHE A 194 10.18 -8.95 3.49
C PHE A 194 11.56 -8.72 4.12
N ILE A 195 11.65 -8.82 5.45
CA ILE A 195 12.90 -8.62 6.19
C ILE A 195 13.96 -9.65 5.76
N GLU A 196 13.60 -10.94 5.71
CA GLU A 196 14.50 -12.00 5.31
C GLU A 196 14.99 -11.82 3.86
N ARG A 197 14.10 -11.36 2.95
CA ARG A 197 14.48 -11.12 1.56
C ARG A 197 15.50 -9.98 1.45
N VAL A 198 15.26 -8.85 2.12
CA VAL A 198 16.22 -7.73 2.16
C VAL A 198 17.57 -8.18 2.73
N MET A 199 17.56 -8.89 3.86
CA MET A 199 18.79 -9.40 4.47
C MET A 199 19.54 -10.36 3.54
N THR A 200 18.82 -11.23 2.83
CA THR A 200 19.41 -12.16 1.86
C THR A 200 20.07 -11.42 0.70
N LEU A 201 19.44 -10.38 0.16
CA LEU A 201 20.01 -9.56 -0.91
C LEU A 201 21.29 -8.84 -0.46
N ILE A 202 21.32 -8.33 0.79
CA ILE A 202 22.52 -7.72 1.35
C ILE A 202 23.65 -8.76 1.50
N GLU A 203 23.34 -9.94 2.03
CA GLU A 203 24.35 -10.98 2.34
C GLU A 203 24.90 -11.69 1.12
N LYS A 204 23.99 -12.21 0.28
CA LYS A 204 24.35 -13.11 -0.83
C LYS A 204 24.66 -12.32 -2.11
N ASP A 205 23.84 -11.32 -2.43
CA ASP A 205 23.97 -10.55 -3.68
C ASP A 205 24.83 -9.31 -3.50
N ARG A 206 25.35 -9.07 -2.28
CA ARG A 206 26.19 -7.92 -1.93
C ARG A 206 25.58 -6.57 -2.30
N CYS A 207 24.27 -6.47 -2.25
CA CYS A 207 23.55 -5.23 -2.48
C CYS A 207 23.76 -4.23 -1.34
N GLN A 208 23.78 -2.95 -1.65
CA GLN A 208 23.57 -1.91 -0.65
C GLN A 208 22.15 -2.03 -0.08
N ALA A 209 21.92 -1.56 1.13
CA ALA A 209 20.63 -1.74 1.80
C ALA A 209 19.49 -1.06 1.04
N SER A 210 19.71 0.12 0.45
CA SER A 210 18.72 0.80 -0.41
C SER A 210 18.34 -0.03 -1.63
N GLN A 211 19.31 -0.61 -2.32
CA GLN A 211 19.07 -1.49 -3.45
C GLN A 211 18.36 -2.78 -3.04
N ALA A 212 18.72 -3.35 -1.88
CA ALA A 212 18.09 -4.55 -1.36
C ALA A 212 16.62 -4.31 -0.98
N ILE A 213 16.31 -3.17 -0.35
CA ILE A 213 14.94 -2.75 -0.03
C ILE A 213 14.12 -2.62 -1.31
N TYR A 214 14.64 -1.89 -2.30
CA TYR A 214 13.95 -1.70 -3.58
C TYR A 214 13.67 -3.01 -4.30
N ARG A 215 14.71 -3.88 -4.47
CA ARG A 215 14.56 -5.17 -5.16
C ARG A 215 13.55 -6.09 -4.47
N ALA A 216 13.60 -6.15 -3.13
CA ALA A 216 12.60 -6.93 -2.38
C ALA A 216 11.18 -6.39 -2.59
N ALA A 217 11.03 -5.06 -2.55
CA ALA A 217 9.73 -4.42 -2.79
C ALA A 217 9.22 -4.65 -4.21
N GLU A 218 10.09 -4.58 -5.21
CA GLU A 218 9.75 -4.85 -6.61
C GLU A 218 9.28 -6.30 -6.81
N GLU A 219 10.01 -7.27 -6.25
CA GLU A 219 9.64 -8.69 -6.31
C GLU A 219 8.24 -8.94 -5.70
N PHE A 220 7.96 -8.40 -4.51
CA PHE A 220 6.65 -8.55 -3.87
C PHE A 220 5.56 -7.78 -4.59
N SER A 221 5.84 -6.55 -5.06
CA SER A 221 4.89 -5.77 -5.84
C SER A 221 4.51 -6.44 -7.14
N HIS A 222 5.51 -7.00 -7.87
CA HIS A 222 5.26 -7.73 -9.12
C HIS A 222 4.34 -8.94 -8.89
N GLN A 223 4.60 -9.72 -7.84
CA GLN A 223 3.75 -10.86 -7.48
C GLN A 223 2.30 -10.43 -7.17
N LEU A 224 2.11 -9.26 -6.53
CA LEU A 224 0.79 -8.72 -6.25
C LEU A 224 0.11 -8.18 -7.52
N LEU A 225 0.86 -7.57 -8.44
CA LEU A 225 0.33 -7.07 -9.70
C LEU A 225 -0.11 -8.17 -10.65
N GLU A 226 0.55 -9.34 -10.62
CA GLU A 226 0.15 -10.53 -11.37
C GLU A 226 -1.11 -11.22 -10.82
N ALA A 227 -1.52 -10.88 -9.59
CA ALA A 227 -2.70 -11.48 -8.99
C ALA A 227 -3.97 -11.08 -9.76
N LYS A 228 -4.92 -12.02 -9.86
CA LYS A 228 -6.22 -11.80 -10.52
C LYS A 228 -7.09 -10.81 -9.76
N SER A 229 -6.90 -10.69 -8.46
CA SER A 229 -7.65 -9.79 -7.59
C SER A 229 -7.21 -8.35 -7.77
N GLN A 230 -8.14 -7.46 -8.12
CA GLN A 230 -7.90 -6.01 -8.20
C GLN A 230 -7.39 -5.46 -6.86
N TYR A 231 -7.93 -5.94 -5.76
CA TYR A 231 -7.53 -5.54 -4.41
C TYR A 231 -6.06 -5.85 -4.12
N LEU A 232 -5.52 -6.98 -4.61
CA LEU A 232 -4.10 -7.31 -4.43
C LEU A 232 -3.20 -6.40 -5.25
N ARG A 233 -3.63 -6.02 -6.45
CA ARG A 233 -2.89 -5.05 -7.26
C ARG A 233 -2.82 -3.68 -6.60
N GLU A 234 -3.88 -3.27 -5.90
CA GLU A 234 -3.89 -2.01 -5.14
C GLU A 234 -2.91 -2.05 -3.96
N ARG A 235 -2.67 -3.23 -3.37
CA ARG A 235 -1.69 -3.41 -2.28
C ARG A 235 -0.23 -3.29 -2.73
N ALA A 236 0.06 -3.40 -4.01
CA ALA A 236 1.39 -3.09 -4.52
C ALA A 236 1.79 -1.63 -4.21
N ALA A 237 0.82 -0.70 -4.22
CA ALA A 237 1.05 0.69 -3.84
C ALA A 237 1.44 0.86 -2.36
N ASP A 238 0.88 0.04 -1.45
CA ASP A 238 1.26 0.08 -0.02
C ASP A 238 2.72 -0.38 0.17
N ILE A 239 3.18 -1.37 -0.61
CA ILE A 239 4.58 -1.80 -0.58
C ILE A 239 5.49 -0.68 -1.08
N GLN A 240 5.12 -0.02 -2.17
CA GLN A 240 5.88 1.10 -2.72
C GLN A 240 5.95 2.27 -1.72
N ASP A 241 4.85 2.58 -1.04
CA ASP A 241 4.80 3.62 -0.01
C ASP A 241 5.74 3.32 1.16
N VAL A 242 5.69 2.10 1.72
CA VAL A 242 6.60 1.66 2.80
C VAL A 242 8.06 1.69 2.33
N THR A 243 8.31 1.28 1.08
CA THR A 243 9.64 1.32 0.47
C THR A 243 10.18 2.75 0.43
N GLY A 244 9.36 3.68 -0.02
CA GLY A 244 9.71 5.09 -0.04
C GLY A 244 10.11 5.64 1.32
N ARG A 245 9.33 5.34 2.36
CA ARG A 245 9.65 5.73 3.74
C ARG A 245 10.96 5.14 4.23
N LEU A 246 11.23 3.87 3.91
CA LEU A 246 12.49 3.22 4.29
C LEU A 246 13.69 3.90 3.64
N LEU A 247 13.61 4.17 2.34
CA LEU A 247 14.69 4.81 1.59
C LEU A 247 14.95 6.25 2.04
N GLU A 248 13.90 7.02 2.39
CA GLU A 248 14.05 8.33 3.01
C GLU A 248 14.84 8.28 4.31
N GLN A 249 14.57 7.29 5.16
CA GLN A 249 15.31 7.12 6.43
C GLN A 249 16.77 6.73 6.21
N MET A 250 17.11 6.23 5.03
CA MET A 250 18.47 5.93 4.63
C MET A 250 19.21 7.11 3.97
N GLY A 251 18.51 8.24 3.80
CA GLY A 251 19.08 9.43 3.16
C GLY A 251 19.12 9.34 1.63
N THR A 252 18.45 8.38 1.03
CA THR A 252 18.22 8.36 -0.42
C THR A 252 17.30 9.54 -0.75
N PRO A 253 17.66 10.40 -1.73
CA PRO A 253 16.82 11.52 -2.10
C PRO A 253 15.42 11.03 -2.45
N ALA A 254 14.45 11.38 -1.62
CA ALA A 254 13.06 11.18 -1.99
C ALA A 254 12.72 12.15 -3.13
N PRO A 255 11.90 11.76 -4.12
CA PRO A 255 11.29 12.76 -4.99
C PRO A 255 10.63 13.80 -4.10
N VAL A 256 10.57 15.04 -4.60
CA VAL A 256 10.02 16.18 -3.85
C VAL A 256 8.63 15.82 -3.36
N ARG A 257 8.57 15.18 -2.21
CA ARG A 257 7.32 14.91 -1.51
C ARG A 257 6.79 16.24 -0.98
N LEU A 258 5.51 16.31 -0.79
CA LEU A 258 4.71 17.42 -0.22
C LEU A 258 5.32 18.15 1.00
N LYS A 259 6.45 17.69 1.55
CA LYS A 259 7.20 18.39 2.61
C LYS A 259 7.67 19.80 2.22
N ALA A 260 7.73 20.10 0.94
CA ALA A 260 8.24 21.37 0.42
C ALA A 260 7.17 22.43 0.16
N GLY A 261 5.95 22.31 0.72
CA GLY A 261 5.28 23.57 0.80
C GLY A 261 3.90 23.77 0.23
N LEU A 262 2.94 22.91 0.53
CA LEU A 262 1.55 23.40 0.47
C LEU A 262 1.36 24.40 1.62
N ASN A 263 1.55 25.70 1.32
CA ASN A 263 1.45 26.78 2.29
C ASN A 263 0.14 27.57 2.20
N GLN A 264 -0.62 27.32 1.14
CA GLN A 264 -1.92 27.94 0.87
C GLN A 264 -2.87 26.87 0.33
N PRO A 265 -4.19 27.07 0.47
CA PRO A 265 -5.19 26.16 -0.08
C PRO A 265 -5.01 25.98 -1.58
N ALA A 266 -4.99 24.72 -2.06
CA ALA A 266 -4.80 24.42 -3.47
C ALA A 266 -5.46 23.08 -3.88
N ILE A 267 -5.61 22.91 -5.18
CA ILE A 267 -6.00 21.65 -5.83
C ILE A 267 -4.72 20.90 -6.17
N ILE A 268 -4.56 19.72 -5.59
CA ILE A 268 -3.38 18.90 -5.81
C ILE A 268 -3.57 18.10 -7.11
N VAL A 269 -2.59 18.23 -8.00
CA VAL A 269 -2.53 17.47 -9.25
C VAL A 269 -1.31 16.56 -9.21
N ALA A 270 -1.52 15.27 -9.38
CA ALA A 270 -0.46 14.27 -9.35
C ALA A 270 -0.74 13.12 -10.33
N GLU A 271 0.33 12.43 -10.73
CA GLU A 271 0.19 11.17 -11.45
C GLU A 271 -0.45 10.10 -10.55
N ASP A 272 0.03 9.98 -9.33
CA ASP A 272 -0.55 9.18 -8.24
C ASP A 272 -0.20 9.84 -6.89
N LEU A 273 -0.92 9.51 -5.85
CA LEU A 273 -0.70 10.03 -4.51
C LEU A 273 -0.73 8.90 -3.50
N PHE A 274 0.41 8.68 -2.84
CA PHE A 274 0.50 7.64 -1.83
C PHE A 274 -0.27 8.01 -0.56
N PRO A 275 -0.78 7.01 0.17
CA PRO A 275 -1.46 7.24 1.45
C PRO A 275 -0.62 8.03 2.45
N SER A 276 0.69 7.78 2.52
CA SER A 276 1.59 8.49 3.42
C SER A 276 1.71 9.97 3.08
N ASP A 277 1.74 10.29 1.78
CA ASP A 277 1.80 11.67 1.33
C ASP A 277 0.50 12.40 1.70
N PHE A 278 -0.65 11.76 1.45
CA PHE A 278 -1.95 12.31 1.84
C PHE A 278 -2.06 12.54 3.36
N LEU A 279 -1.61 11.58 4.18
CA LEU A 279 -1.60 11.69 5.64
C LEU A 279 -0.65 12.78 6.17
N SER A 280 0.34 13.20 5.38
CA SER A 280 1.26 14.29 5.72
C SER A 280 0.72 15.68 5.41
N LEU A 281 -0.35 15.75 4.59
CA LEU A 281 -1.02 17.01 4.25
C LEU A 281 -1.83 17.55 5.43
N ARG A 282 -1.94 18.86 5.46
CA ARG A 282 -2.93 19.53 6.29
C ARG A 282 -4.25 19.57 5.53
N PRO A 283 -5.32 18.89 6.03
CA PRO A 283 -6.59 18.79 5.30
C PRO A 283 -7.18 20.16 4.89
N GLU A 284 -6.94 21.17 5.70
CA GLU A 284 -7.44 22.55 5.49
C GLU A 284 -6.84 23.23 4.25
N LEU A 285 -5.70 22.72 3.77
CA LEU A 285 -5.03 23.23 2.58
C LEU A 285 -5.34 22.42 1.31
N VAL A 286 -6.02 21.28 1.43
CA VAL A 286 -6.39 20.45 0.28
C VAL A 286 -7.81 20.78 -0.16
N GLN A 287 -7.95 21.61 -1.20
CA GLN A 287 -9.25 21.94 -1.75
C GLN A 287 -9.82 20.85 -2.64
N GLY A 288 -8.97 20.15 -3.37
CA GLY A 288 -9.38 19.05 -4.25
C GLY A 288 -8.18 18.21 -4.72
N LEU A 289 -8.48 17.07 -5.35
CA LEU A 289 -7.48 16.15 -5.92
C LEU A 289 -7.79 15.88 -7.39
N ILE A 290 -6.76 15.95 -8.22
CA ILE A 290 -6.77 15.50 -9.62
C ILE A 290 -5.66 14.48 -9.79
N LEU A 291 -6.02 13.20 -10.03
CA LEU A 291 -5.07 12.10 -10.14
C LEU A 291 -5.15 11.46 -11.54
N GLU A 292 -3.99 11.10 -12.11
CA GLU A 292 -3.94 10.48 -13.43
C GLU A 292 -4.19 8.97 -13.36
N LYS A 293 -3.56 8.26 -12.41
CA LYS A 293 -3.50 6.79 -12.38
C LYS A 293 -4.25 6.11 -11.24
N ALA A 294 -4.63 6.84 -10.20
CA ALA A 294 -5.24 6.24 -9.03
C ALA A 294 -6.54 5.50 -9.37
N GLY A 295 -6.67 4.25 -8.95
CA GLY A 295 -7.93 3.51 -9.03
C GLY A 295 -8.98 4.11 -8.10
N GLN A 296 -10.27 4.03 -8.44
CA GLN A 296 -11.39 4.55 -7.61
C GLN A 296 -11.43 3.97 -6.19
N THR A 297 -10.82 2.82 -6.00
CA THR A 297 -10.71 2.10 -4.73
C THR A 297 -9.39 2.36 -4.00
N SER A 298 -8.52 3.23 -4.55
CA SER A 298 -7.25 3.56 -3.89
C SER A 298 -7.47 4.12 -2.48
N HIS A 299 -6.57 3.80 -1.57
CA HIS A 299 -6.65 4.23 -0.18
C HIS A 299 -6.68 5.76 -0.06
N THR A 300 -5.93 6.46 -0.89
CA THR A 300 -5.91 7.92 -0.95
C THR A 300 -7.29 8.50 -1.27
N LEU A 301 -7.98 7.93 -2.26
CA LEU A 301 -9.33 8.38 -2.64
C LEU A 301 -10.38 8.01 -1.60
N ILE A 302 -10.22 6.89 -0.89
CA ILE A 302 -11.07 6.55 0.25
C ILE A 302 -10.90 7.57 1.38
N MET A 303 -9.67 7.99 1.67
CA MET A 303 -9.39 9.05 2.65
C MET A 303 -9.95 10.39 2.20
N ALA A 304 -9.79 10.77 0.94
CA ALA A 304 -10.37 12.01 0.39
C ALA A 304 -11.90 12.05 0.59
N ARG A 305 -12.60 10.94 0.30
CA ARG A 305 -14.05 10.81 0.58
C ARG A 305 -14.38 10.96 2.06
N SER A 306 -13.60 10.35 2.95
CA SER A 306 -13.85 10.43 4.40
C SER A 306 -13.68 11.84 4.97
N GLN A 307 -12.84 12.65 4.30
CA GLN A 307 -12.59 14.04 4.64
C GLN A 307 -13.41 15.04 3.81
N ALA A 308 -14.35 14.53 2.98
CA ALA A 308 -15.17 15.32 2.06
C ALA A 308 -14.36 16.21 1.10
N ILE A 309 -13.16 15.79 0.70
CA ILE A 309 -12.32 16.47 -0.28
C ILE A 309 -12.75 16.02 -1.67
N PRO A 310 -13.19 16.93 -2.58
CA PRO A 310 -13.53 16.61 -3.95
C PRO A 310 -12.35 15.97 -4.69
N ALA A 311 -12.60 14.90 -5.45
CA ALA A 311 -11.51 14.23 -6.16
C ALA A 311 -11.97 13.62 -7.49
N VAL A 312 -11.13 13.74 -8.50
CA VAL A 312 -11.26 13.08 -9.80
C VAL A 312 -10.01 12.25 -10.08
N THR A 313 -10.20 11.13 -10.77
CA THR A 313 -9.10 10.23 -11.16
C THR A 313 -9.20 9.86 -12.63
N GLY A 314 -8.13 9.30 -13.20
CA GLY A 314 -8.09 8.95 -14.62
C GLY A 314 -8.06 10.16 -15.54
N VAL A 315 -7.54 11.29 -15.08
CA VAL A 315 -7.39 12.52 -15.87
C VAL A 315 -6.07 12.44 -16.62
N ASP A 316 -6.13 12.07 -17.89
CA ASP A 316 -4.96 11.82 -18.72
C ASP A 316 -4.04 13.04 -18.82
N GLN A 317 -2.76 12.84 -18.46
CA GLN A 317 -1.69 13.85 -18.50
C GLN A 317 -2.01 15.17 -17.76
N ALA A 318 -2.80 15.11 -16.69
CA ALA A 318 -3.18 16.30 -15.93
C ALA A 318 -1.96 17.11 -15.46
N SER A 319 -0.91 16.44 -14.98
CA SER A 319 0.34 17.05 -14.53
C SER A 319 1.14 17.76 -15.62
N ARG A 320 0.92 17.38 -16.88
CA ARG A 320 1.56 18.02 -18.05
C ARG A 320 0.72 19.11 -18.67
N ARG A 321 -0.60 19.05 -18.52
CA ARG A 321 -1.57 19.95 -19.13
C ARG A 321 -1.87 21.16 -18.26
N LEU A 322 -1.83 20.97 -16.94
CA LEU A 322 -2.06 22.04 -15.96
C LEU A 322 -0.72 22.63 -15.50
N ARG A 323 -0.74 23.89 -15.11
CA ARG A 323 0.46 24.60 -14.64
C ARG A 323 0.31 24.92 -13.15
N ALA A 324 1.40 24.89 -12.43
CA ALA A 324 1.41 25.31 -11.04
C ALA A 324 0.96 26.76 -10.91
N GLY A 325 0.01 27.02 -9.98
CA GLY A 325 -0.60 28.33 -9.77
C GLY A 325 -1.68 28.71 -10.79
N GLU A 326 -2.04 27.81 -11.71
CA GLU A 326 -3.19 28.02 -12.60
C GLU A 326 -4.49 27.79 -11.80
N GLU A 327 -5.49 28.63 -12.00
CA GLU A 327 -6.80 28.44 -11.37
C GLU A 327 -7.65 27.49 -12.22
N VAL A 328 -8.21 26.47 -11.57
CA VAL A 328 -9.06 25.45 -12.19
C VAL A 328 -10.35 25.23 -11.41
#